data_871c3700940b4c87ba11ebcd0058ee1b
#
_entry.id   871c3700940b4c87ba11ebcd0058ee1b
#
_cell.length_a   1.000
_cell.length_b   1.000
_cell.length_c   1.000
_cell.angle_alpha   90.00
_cell.angle_beta   90.00
_cell.angle_gamma   90.00
#
_symmetry.space_group_name_H-M   'P 1'
#
loop_
_entity.id
_entity.type
_entity.pdbx_description
1 polymer ?
#
loop_
_entity_poly.entity_id
_entity_poly.type
_entity_poly.pdbx_seq_one_letter_code
_entity_poly.pdbx_strand_id
1 'polypeptide(L)'
;MDYIRNSEDGQLVFTRSTEFLRIPSCLYGFMNHSTTTEITASGRTAFCFHGELNACEDDIICQCGCKMHVNNHPGITLRHLPFGSYLSQVMFNRNQYACPKCGKTKMQFISFKAPAHRITEELYQYTRDLLATGNYTNKEVAELTGLGKNTVKDIDKQRLQELYTIDGTKLIKPEQKAKFLGIDEFKLHDGYKYATHI
;
A
#
# COMPACT_ATOMS: atom_id res chain seq x y z
N MET A 1 -22.23 -17.10 17.14
CA MET A 1 -22.27 -16.94 15.66
C MET A 1 -23.07 -15.69 15.40
N ASP A 2 -22.39 -14.62 15.07
CA ASP A 2 -23.04 -13.34 14.94
C ASP A 2 -23.34 -13.08 13.48
N TYR A 3 -24.58 -12.74 13.22
CA TYR A 3 -25.19 -12.77 11.91
C TYR A 3 -24.84 -11.55 11.06
N ILE A 4 -24.66 -11.80 9.78
CA ILE A 4 -24.66 -10.77 8.73
C ILE A 4 -26.10 -10.19 8.67
N ARG A 5 -26.25 -8.90 8.91
CA ARG A 5 -27.49 -8.17 8.63
C ARG A 5 -27.37 -7.47 7.31
N ASN A 6 -28.30 -7.71 6.40
CA ASN A 6 -28.48 -6.87 5.23
C ASN A 6 -29.07 -5.53 5.69
N SER A 7 -28.44 -4.42 5.38
CA SER A 7 -29.08 -3.11 5.45
C SER A 7 -30.08 -2.99 4.29
N GLU A 8 -31.07 -2.11 4.42
CA GLU A 8 -32.07 -1.86 3.37
C GLU A 8 -31.46 -1.41 2.04
N ASP A 9 -30.21 -1.00 2.05
CA ASP A 9 -29.44 -0.56 0.86
C ASP A 9 -28.62 -1.68 0.18
N GLY A 10 -28.83 -2.96 0.57
CA GLY A 10 -28.07 -4.09 0.00
C GLY A 10 -26.60 -4.16 0.44
N GLN A 11 -26.18 -3.34 1.38
CA GLN A 11 -24.84 -3.31 1.94
C GLN A 11 -24.74 -4.31 3.08
N LEU A 12 -23.78 -5.25 2.99
CA LEU A 12 -23.49 -6.18 4.07
C LEU A 12 -22.76 -5.44 5.20
N VAL A 13 -23.42 -5.23 6.31
CA VAL A 13 -22.79 -4.63 7.50
C VAL A 13 -22.47 -5.72 8.49
N PHE A 14 -21.20 -5.94 8.77
CA PHE A 14 -20.73 -6.84 9.82
C PHE A 14 -20.82 -6.11 11.17
N THR A 15 -21.92 -6.32 11.88
CA THR A 15 -22.05 -5.83 13.25
C THR A 15 -21.66 -6.94 14.22
N ARG A 16 -20.58 -6.78 14.90
CA ARG A 16 -20.03 -7.67 15.94
C ARG A 16 -19.30 -8.92 15.48
N SER A 17 -18.34 -9.16 15.32
CA SER A 17 -17.22 -10.06 15.55
C SER A 17 -16.16 -9.77 14.54
N THR A 18 -15.53 -8.74 14.77
CA THR A 18 -14.15 -8.47 14.33
C THR A 18 -13.19 -9.60 14.76
N GLU A 19 -13.67 -10.60 15.50
CA GLU A 19 -12.84 -11.74 15.87
C GLU A 19 -12.43 -12.61 14.69
N PHE A 20 -13.27 -12.74 13.67
CA PHE A 20 -12.93 -13.44 12.42
C PHE A 20 -12.16 -12.58 11.42
N LEU A 21 -12.35 -11.27 11.48
CA LEU A 21 -11.62 -10.28 10.68
C LEU A 21 -10.72 -9.45 11.60
N ARG A 22 -10.02 -10.10 12.50
CA ARG A 22 -8.92 -9.44 13.20
C ARG A 22 -7.99 -8.92 12.14
N ILE A 23 -7.97 -7.61 12.05
CA ILE A 23 -6.96 -6.93 11.26
C ILE A 23 -5.63 -7.48 11.73
N PRO A 24 -4.81 -8.03 10.84
CA PRO A 24 -3.53 -8.59 11.23
C PRO A 24 -2.75 -7.60 12.08
N SER A 25 -1.96 -8.08 13.02
CA SER A 25 -1.09 -7.27 13.89
C SER A 25 -0.21 -6.26 13.17
N CYS A 26 -0.12 -6.39 11.87
CA CYS A 26 0.55 -5.49 10.93
C CYS A 26 -0.03 -4.06 10.87
N LEU A 27 -1.29 -3.86 11.24
CA LEU A 27 -1.91 -2.53 11.30
C LEU A 27 -1.78 -1.93 12.70
N TYR A 28 -0.59 -2.00 13.25
CA TYR A 28 -0.30 -1.47 14.58
C TYR A 28 -0.69 0.02 14.71
N GLY A 29 -1.47 0.32 15.74
CA GLY A 29 -1.99 1.65 16.00
C GLY A 29 -3.29 1.99 15.28
N PHE A 30 -3.86 1.07 14.47
CA PHE A 30 -5.19 1.22 13.89
C PHE A 30 -6.24 0.46 14.72
N MET A 31 -7.30 1.14 15.06
CA MET A 31 -8.44 0.59 15.80
C MET A 31 -9.65 0.54 14.87
N ASN A 32 -10.06 -0.69 14.51
CA ASN A 32 -11.22 -0.90 13.64
C ASN A 32 -12.51 -0.75 14.45
N HIS A 33 -13.43 0.09 13.97
CA HIS A 33 -14.76 0.29 14.57
C HIS A 33 -15.86 -0.47 13.84
N SER A 34 -15.76 -0.55 12.51
CA SER A 34 -16.74 -1.24 11.68
C SER A 34 -16.10 -1.74 10.39
N THR A 35 -16.74 -2.75 9.80
CA THR A 35 -16.35 -3.28 8.48
C THR A 35 -17.58 -3.27 7.57
N THR A 36 -17.43 -2.70 6.39
CA THR A 36 -18.46 -2.69 5.33
C THR A 36 -17.94 -3.37 4.08
N THR A 37 -18.82 -3.61 3.13
CA THR A 37 -18.44 -4.06 1.78
C THR A 37 -18.87 -3.02 0.76
N GLU A 38 -18.01 -2.76 -0.21
CA GLU A 38 -18.27 -1.83 -1.31
C GLU A 38 -17.94 -2.48 -2.65
N ILE A 39 -18.63 -2.06 -3.70
CA ILE A 39 -18.26 -2.43 -5.07
C ILE A 39 -17.33 -1.34 -5.61
N THR A 40 -16.12 -1.71 -5.93
CA THR A 40 -15.12 -0.79 -6.51
C THR A 40 -15.49 -0.38 -7.93
N ALA A 41 -14.88 0.68 -8.43
CA ALA A 41 -15.05 1.12 -9.82
C ALA A 41 -14.69 0.04 -10.86
N SER A 42 -13.91 -0.95 -10.49
CA SER A 42 -13.60 -2.13 -11.33
C SER A 42 -14.63 -3.26 -11.23
N GLY A 43 -15.73 -3.07 -10.50
CA GLY A 43 -16.78 -4.07 -10.28
C GLY A 43 -16.40 -5.18 -9.30
N ARG A 44 -15.28 -5.08 -8.60
CA ARG A 44 -14.86 -6.05 -7.58
C ARG A 44 -15.38 -5.62 -6.21
N THR A 45 -15.79 -6.59 -5.41
CA THR A 45 -16.15 -6.34 -4.01
C THR A 45 -14.88 -6.09 -3.18
N ALA A 46 -14.96 -5.10 -2.29
CA ALA A 46 -13.90 -4.77 -1.34
C ALA A 46 -14.46 -4.74 0.08
N PHE A 47 -13.70 -5.28 1.02
CA PHE A 47 -13.91 -5.06 2.45
C PHE A 47 -13.30 -3.71 2.84
N CYS A 48 -14.10 -2.88 3.52
CA CYS A 48 -13.70 -1.55 3.98
C CYS A 48 -13.64 -1.56 5.51
N PHE A 49 -12.44 -1.49 6.06
CA PHE A 49 -12.21 -1.40 7.50
C PHE A 49 -12.20 0.06 7.92
N HIS A 50 -13.24 0.49 8.63
CA HIS A 50 -13.38 1.86 9.12
C HIS A 50 -12.88 1.95 10.55
N GLY A 51 -12.03 2.91 10.83
CA GLY A 51 -11.47 3.07 12.17
C GLY A 51 -10.71 4.37 12.35
N GLU A 52 -9.88 4.39 13.37
CA GLU A 52 -9.04 5.53 13.70
C GLU A 52 -7.62 5.10 14.06
N LEU A 53 -6.69 6.05 13.97
CA LEU A 53 -5.33 5.87 14.41
C LEU A 53 -5.18 6.31 15.85
N ASN A 54 -4.48 5.50 16.65
CA ASN A 54 -4.03 5.93 17.96
C ASN A 54 -3.10 7.14 17.82
N ALA A 55 -3.27 8.13 18.69
CA ALA A 55 -2.36 9.26 18.74
C ALA A 55 -0.98 8.79 19.26
N CYS A 56 0.08 9.20 18.58
CA CYS A 56 1.44 9.03 19.06
C CYS A 56 1.89 10.35 19.70
N GLU A 57 2.46 10.29 20.90
CA GLU A 57 2.93 11.49 21.62
C GLU A 57 3.99 12.25 20.83
N ASP A 58 4.88 11.54 20.13
CA ASP A 58 5.91 12.13 19.27
C ASP A 58 5.35 12.93 18.09
N ASP A 59 4.11 12.63 17.66
CA ASP A 59 3.47 13.36 16.57
C ASP A 59 3.03 14.77 16.98
N ILE A 60 2.80 15.01 18.24
CA ILE A 60 2.27 16.27 18.76
C ILE A 60 3.34 17.26 19.23
N ILE A 61 4.62 16.91 19.11
CA ILE A 61 5.73 17.81 19.46
C ILE A 61 6.38 18.36 18.21
N CYS A 62 6.44 19.70 18.12
CA CYS A 62 7.12 20.40 17.05
C CYS A 62 8.64 20.42 17.29
N GLN A 63 9.42 20.51 16.22
CA GLN A 63 10.89 20.68 16.29
C GLN A 63 11.33 21.90 17.13
N CYS A 64 10.46 22.91 17.32
CA CYS A 64 10.72 24.05 18.19
C CYS A 64 10.38 23.77 19.68
N GLY A 65 10.06 22.53 20.05
CA GLY A 65 9.70 22.11 21.42
C GLY A 65 8.27 22.41 21.84
N CYS A 66 7.46 23.09 21.02
CA CYS A 66 6.08 23.41 21.37
C CYS A 66 5.13 22.25 21.07
N LYS A 67 4.13 22.05 21.93
CA LYS A 67 3.03 21.13 21.67
C LYS A 67 2.18 21.67 20.52
N MET A 68 1.93 20.82 19.54
CA MET A 68 1.09 21.13 18.38
C MET A 68 -0.38 20.83 18.70
N HIS A 69 -1.30 21.49 18.01
CA HIS A 69 -2.74 21.22 18.09
C HIS A 69 -3.22 20.63 16.77
N VAL A 70 -4.31 19.89 16.81
CA VAL A 70 -4.94 19.36 15.61
C VAL A 70 -5.58 20.50 14.84
N ASN A 71 -5.24 20.63 13.56
CA ASN A 71 -5.72 21.68 12.66
C ASN A 71 -6.75 21.15 11.65
N ASN A 72 -6.61 19.87 11.25
CA ASN A 72 -7.49 19.26 10.25
C ASN A 72 -7.49 17.73 10.40
N HIS A 73 -8.51 17.06 9.85
CA HIS A 73 -8.71 15.61 9.88
C HIS A 73 -8.99 15.05 8.47
N PRO A 74 -8.08 15.15 7.50
CA PRO A 74 -8.34 14.61 6.18
C PRO A 74 -8.55 13.10 6.22
N GLY A 75 -9.60 12.64 5.52
CA GLY A 75 -9.84 11.21 5.30
C GLY A 75 -8.76 10.60 4.42
N ILE A 76 -8.36 9.39 4.74
CA ILE A 76 -7.42 8.60 3.94
C ILE A 76 -7.95 7.19 3.75
N THR A 77 -7.74 6.64 2.56
CA THR A 77 -7.98 5.24 2.24
C THR A 77 -6.68 4.62 1.79
N LEU A 78 -6.30 3.52 2.43
CA LEU A 78 -5.16 2.70 2.04
C LEU A 78 -5.66 1.35 1.53
N ARG A 79 -5.17 0.91 0.40
CA ARG A 79 -5.36 -0.48 -0.03
C ARG A 79 -4.58 -1.41 0.89
N HIS A 80 -5.21 -2.56 1.21
CA HIS A 80 -4.62 -3.59 2.06
C HIS A 80 -4.62 -4.94 1.33
N LEU A 81 -4.04 -5.96 1.95
CA LEU A 81 -3.99 -7.33 1.40
C LEU A 81 -5.36 -7.81 0.95
N PRO A 82 -5.51 -8.38 -0.25
CA PRO A 82 -6.76 -8.98 -0.68
C PRO A 82 -7.13 -10.16 0.20
N PHE A 83 -8.41 -10.36 0.41
CA PHE A 83 -8.95 -11.48 1.16
C PHE A 83 -9.63 -12.46 0.19
N GLY A 84 -8.90 -13.45 -0.26
CA GLY A 84 -9.32 -14.33 -1.35
C GLY A 84 -9.55 -13.53 -2.65
N SER A 85 -10.76 -13.60 -3.20
CA SER A 85 -11.16 -12.85 -4.40
C SER A 85 -11.57 -11.40 -4.11
N TYR A 86 -11.74 -11.04 -2.85
CA TYR A 86 -12.16 -9.72 -2.41
C TYR A 86 -10.96 -8.80 -2.23
N LEU A 87 -11.12 -7.56 -2.65
CA LEU A 87 -10.16 -6.51 -2.28
C LEU A 87 -10.36 -6.10 -0.83
N SER A 88 -9.40 -5.45 -0.23
CA SER A 88 -9.58 -4.81 1.07
C SER A 88 -8.95 -3.43 1.13
N GLN A 89 -9.50 -2.58 1.98
CA GLN A 89 -9.02 -1.23 2.22
C GLN A 89 -9.26 -0.79 3.66
N VAL A 90 -8.37 0.06 4.15
CA VAL A 90 -8.43 0.64 5.49
C VAL A 90 -8.75 2.12 5.35
N MET A 91 -9.78 2.58 6.04
CA MET A 91 -10.34 3.94 5.94
C MET A 91 -10.35 4.61 7.30
N PHE A 92 -9.73 5.76 7.40
CA PHE A 92 -9.65 6.53 8.65
C PHE A 92 -9.35 8.00 8.40
N ASN A 93 -9.53 8.82 9.42
CA ASN A 93 -9.10 10.21 9.41
C ASN A 93 -7.67 10.31 9.96
N ARG A 94 -6.84 11.09 9.28
CA ARG A 94 -5.46 11.35 9.65
C ARG A 94 -5.32 12.77 10.20
N ASN A 95 -4.78 12.92 11.39
CA ASN A 95 -4.60 14.24 11.98
C ASN A 95 -3.51 15.03 11.25
N GLN A 96 -3.82 16.27 10.95
CA GLN A 96 -2.85 17.29 10.59
C GLN A 96 -2.66 18.20 11.80
N TYR A 97 -1.44 18.27 12.29
CA TYR A 97 -1.07 19.12 13.42
C TYR A 97 -0.48 20.43 12.94
N ALA A 98 -0.73 21.51 13.71
CA ALA A 98 -0.13 22.82 13.49
C ALA A 98 0.53 23.33 14.76
N CYS A 99 1.70 23.95 14.63
CA CYS A 99 2.42 24.54 15.74
C CYS A 99 1.96 25.98 15.95
N PRO A 100 1.50 26.34 17.17
CA PRO A 100 1.05 27.70 17.46
C PRO A 100 2.19 28.72 17.48
N LYS A 101 3.45 28.27 17.69
CA LYS A 101 4.59 29.15 17.81
C LYS A 101 5.26 29.47 16.46
N CYS A 102 5.49 28.46 15.62
CA CYS A 102 6.23 28.63 14.38
C CYS A 102 5.42 28.40 13.10
N GLY A 103 4.11 28.09 13.21
CA GLY A 103 3.22 27.88 12.08
C GLY A 103 3.47 26.60 11.27
N LYS A 104 4.52 25.81 11.59
CA LYS A 104 4.80 24.56 10.88
C LYS A 104 3.68 23.56 11.06
N THR A 105 3.35 22.84 9.99
CA THR A 105 2.38 21.75 10.01
C THR A 105 3.08 20.39 9.88
N LYS A 106 2.49 19.36 10.46
CA LYS A 106 2.94 17.96 10.39
C LYS A 106 1.74 17.05 10.26
N MET A 107 1.84 16.02 9.42
CA MET A 107 0.83 14.98 9.36
C MET A 107 1.14 13.87 10.35
N GLN A 108 0.11 13.31 11.00
CA GLN A 108 0.22 12.14 11.85
C GLN A 108 0.96 11.01 11.13
N PHE A 109 1.89 10.35 11.80
CA PHE A 109 2.62 9.22 11.23
C PHE A 109 1.71 7.98 11.12
N ILE A 110 1.84 7.24 10.06
CA ILE A 110 1.13 5.96 9.83
C ILE A 110 2.18 4.87 9.69
N SER A 111 2.35 4.07 10.72
CA SER A 111 3.41 3.05 10.81
C SER A 111 3.30 1.95 9.75
N PHE A 112 2.08 1.61 9.37
CA PHE A 112 1.78 0.52 8.44
C PHE A 112 1.55 0.98 6.99
N LYS A 113 1.82 2.25 6.66
CA LYS A 113 1.67 2.77 5.30
C LYS A 113 2.99 2.67 4.55
N ALA A 114 2.98 2.07 3.37
CA ALA A 114 4.11 2.09 2.46
C ALA A 114 4.51 3.53 2.07
N PRO A 115 5.81 3.85 1.95
CA PRO A 115 6.29 5.22 1.81
C PRO A 115 5.72 5.97 0.60
N ALA A 116 5.76 5.37 -0.58
CA ALA A 116 5.46 6.06 -1.83
C ALA A 116 4.00 5.95 -2.30
N HIS A 117 3.25 4.96 -1.81
CA HIS A 117 1.93 4.62 -2.33
C HIS A 117 0.83 4.68 -1.25
N ARG A 118 -0.44 4.77 -1.68
CA ARG A 118 -1.61 4.66 -0.77
C ARG A 118 -1.99 3.20 -0.52
N ILE A 119 -1.03 2.44 -0.04
CA ILE A 119 -1.18 1.02 0.29
C ILE A 119 -0.54 0.75 1.64
N THR A 120 -0.92 -0.36 2.26
CA THR A 120 -0.26 -0.82 3.48
C THR A 120 1.09 -1.46 3.16
N GLU A 121 1.98 -1.51 4.14
CA GLU A 121 3.31 -2.11 4.01
C GLU A 121 3.20 -3.60 3.66
N GLU A 122 2.22 -4.32 4.24
CA GLU A 122 2.00 -5.74 3.90
C GLU A 122 1.61 -5.95 2.44
N LEU A 123 0.73 -5.11 1.89
CA LEU A 123 0.37 -5.21 0.48
C LEU A 123 1.57 -4.87 -0.41
N TYR A 124 2.40 -3.92 0.02
CA TYR A 124 3.64 -3.58 -0.66
C TYR A 124 4.61 -4.77 -0.68
N GLN A 125 4.86 -5.41 0.47
CA GLN A 125 5.74 -6.58 0.57
C GLN A 125 5.16 -7.79 -0.19
N TYR A 126 3.88 -8.07 -0.03
CA TYR A 126 3.22 -9.14 -0.80
C TYR A 126 3.36 -8.95 -2.31
N THR A 127 3.22 -7.70 -2.79
CA THR A 127 3.43 -7.38 -4.21
C THR A 127 4.87 -7.66 -4.64
N ARG A 128 5.85 -7.28 -3.82
CA ARG A 128 7.28 -7.57 -4.05
C ARG A 128 7.56 -9.07 -4.10
N ASP A 129 6.96 -9.84 -3.19
CA ASP A 129 7.14 -11.29 -3.12
C ASP A 129 6.60 -11.97 -4.37
N LEU A 130 5.41 -11.59 -4.83
CA LEU A 130 4.85 -12.10 -6.10
C LEU A 130 5.77 -11.79 -7.29
N LEU A 131 6.28 -10.57 -7.38
CA LEU A 131 7.21 -10.16 -8.43
C LEU A 131 8.56 -10.91 -8.33
N ALA A 132 9.03 -11.19 -7.11
CA ALA A 132 10.29 -11.91 -6.87
C ALA A 132 10.25 -13.37 -7.32
N THR A 133 9.07 -14.01 -7.38
CA THR A 133 8.94 -15.38 -7.86
C THR A 133 9.31 -15.53 -9.34
N GLY A 134 9.22 -14.45 -10.14
CA GLY A 134 9.41 -14.48 -11.58
C GLY A 134 8.30 -15.22 -12.36
N ASN A 135 7.28 -15.74 -11.67
CA ASN A 135 6.22 -16.56 -12.27
C ASN A 135 5.02 -15.73 -12.77
N TYR A 136 4.95 -14.47 -12.39
CA TYR A 136 3.82 -13.58 -12.70
C TYR A 136 4.28 -12.36 -13.48
N THR A 137 3.49 -11.98 -14.46
CA THR A 137 3.66 -10.69 -15.15
C THR A 137 3.14 -9.55 -14.27
N ASN A 138 3.60 -8.32 -14.52
CA ASN A 138 3.08 -7.14 -13.82
C ASN A 138 1.55 -6.98 -13.94
N LYS A 139 0.96 -7.48 -15.04
CA LYS A 139 -0.49 -7.48 -15.23
C LYS A 139 -1.19 -8.44 -14.27
N GLU A 140 -0.70 -9.66 -14.16
CA GLU A 140 -1.25 -10.68 -13.25
C GLU A 140 -1.10 -10.26 -11.79
N VAL A 141 0.06 -9.71 -11.41
CA VAL A 141 0.27 -9.15 -10.06
C VAL A 141 -0.73 -8.01 -9.78
N ALA A 142 -0.99 -7.14 -10.75
CA ALA A 142 -1.99 -6.09 -10.60
C ALA A 142 -3.42 -6.65 -10.43
N GLU A 143 -3.76 -7.72 -11.13
CA GLU A 143 -5.04 -8.41 -10.98
C GLU A 143 -5.17 -9.11 -9.63
N LEU A 144 -4.12 -9.80 -9.17
CA LEU A 144 -4.09 -10.49 -7.87
C LEU A 144 -4.19 -9.52 -6.69
N THR A 145 -3.42 -8.45 -6.73
CA THR A 145 -3.33 -7.46 -5.64
C THR A 145 -4.41 -6.39 -5.69
N GLY A 146 -5.06 -6.21 -6.84
CA GLY A 146 -6.01 -5.12 -7.10
C GLY A 146 -5.33 -3.76 -7.26
N LEU A 147 -4.01 -3.71 -7.40
CA LEU A 147 -3.26 -2.49 -7.65
C LEU A 147 -3.32 -2.05 -9.11
N GLY A 148 -3.09 -0.77 -9.36
CA GLY A 148 -2.89 -0.28 -10.72
C GLY A 148 -1.58 -0.80 -11.32
N LYS A 149 -1.57 -1.08 -12.64
CA LYS A 149 -0.37 -1.57 -13.35
C LYS A 149 0.85 -0.68 -13.15
N ASN A 150 0.65 0.65 -13.13
CA ASN A 150 1.75 1.60 -12.90
C ASN A 150 2.32 1.47 -11.48
N THR A 151 1.46 1.29 -10.46
CA THR A 151 1.89 1.06 -9.08
C THR A 151 2.73 -0.21 -8.97
N VAL A 152 2.29 -1.31 -9.60
CA VAL A 152 3.05 -2.57 -9.63
C VAL A 152 4.39 -2.38 -10.33
N LYS A 153 4.41 -1.68 -11.48
CA LYS A 153 5.65 -1.36 -12.20
C LYS A 153 6.62 -0.51 -11.37
N ASP A 154 6.11 0.46 -10.63
CA ASP A 154 6.95 1.30 -9.76
C ASP A 154 7.56 0.48 -8.61
N ILE A 155 6.77 -0.40 -8.00
CA ILE A 155 7.23 -1.32 -6.95
C ILE A 155 8.31 -2.27 -7.50
N ASP A 156 8.09 -2.83 -8.70
CA ASP A 156 9.07 -3.72 -9.34
C ASP A 156 10.36 -2.98 -9.70
N LYS A 157 10.25 -1.79 -10.25
CA LYS A 157 11.40 -0.95 -10.54
C LYS A 157 12.24 -0.67 -9.29
N GLN A 158 11.59 -0.33 -8.18
CA GLN A 158 12.28 -0.09 -6.91
C GLN A 158 12.95 -1.38 -6.40
N ARG A 159 12.24 -2.52 -6.44
CA ARG A 159 12.80 -3.84 -6.09
C ARG A 159 14.04 -4.17 -6.91
N LEU A 160 13.98 -3.97 -8.23
CA LEU A 160 15.12 -4.24 -9.12
C LEU A 160 16.29 -3.27 -8.88
N GLN A 161 16.00 -2.00 -8.60
CA GLN A 161 17.03 -1.03 -8.22
C GLN A 161 17.76 -1.46 -6.94
N GLU A 162 17.03 -1.88 -5.92
CA GLU A 162 17.62 -2.37 -4.65
C GLU A 162 18.47 -3.62 -4.86
N LEU A 163 18.06 -4.55 -5.74
CA LEU A 163 18.76 -5.79 -6.00
C LEU A 163 20.01 -5.63 -6.87
N TYR A 164 19.95 -4.76 -7.88
CA TYR A 164 20.96 -4.71 -8.94
C TYR A 164 21.78 -3.43 -8.97
N THR A 165 21.51 -2.49 -8.07
CA THR A 165 22.26 -1.24 -8.04
C THR A 165 22.81 -0.91 -6.65
N ILE A 166 23.93 -0.18 -6.64
CA ILE A 166 24.43 0.49 -5.44
C ILE A 166 23.78 1.89 -5.40
N ASP A 167 23.10 2.20 -4.30
CA ASP A 167 22.40 3.48 -4.08
C ASP A 167 21.41 3.87 -5.20
N GLY A 168 20.78 2.87 -5.83
CA GLY A 168 19.75 3.07 -6.87
C GLY A 168 20.29 3.58 -8.22
N THR A 169 21.60 3.69 -8.41
CA THR A 169 22.17 4.30 -9.62
C THR A 169 23.21 3.44 -10.31
N LYS A 170 24.14 2.88 -9.57
CA LYS A 170 25.28 2.15 -10.13
C LYS A 170 25.03 0.65 -10.11
N LEU A 171 25.07 -0.01 -11.26
CA LEU A 171 24.91 -1.46 -11.35
C LEU A 171 25.96 -2.21 -10.53
N ILE A 172 25.51 -3.19 -9.78
CA ILE A 172 26.35 -4.15 -9.06
C ILE A 172 27.04 -5.04 -10.11
N LYS A 173 28.36 -5.14 -10.05
CA LYS A 173 29.07 -6.07 -10.93
C LYS A 173 28.80 -7.50 -10.49
N PRO A 174 28.44 -8.42 -11.41
CA PRO A 174 28.23 -9.82 -11.06
C PRO A 174 29.56 -10.44 -10.58
N GLU A 175 29.49 -11.27 -9.55
CA GLU A 175 30.65 -11.96 -8.98
C GLU A 175 31.22 -13.02 -9.94
N GLN A 176 30.37 -13.59 -10.76
CA GLN A 176 30.75 -14.62 -11.73
C GLN A 176 30.43 -14.17 -13.16
N LYS A 177 31.32 -14.52 -14.08
CA LYS A 177 31.04 -14.35 -15.51
C LYS A 177 29.98 -15.33 -15.97
N ALA A 178 29.01 -14.84 -16.74
CA ALA A 178 27.99 -15.70 -17.36
C ALA A 178 28.69 -16.72 -18.28
N LYS A 179 28.34 -18.02 -18.16
CA LYS A 179 28.80 -19.08 -19.07
C LYS A 179 28.07 -19.07 -20.41
N PHE A 180 26.81 -18.64 -20.37
CA PHE A 180 25.91 -18.50 -21.52
C PHE A 180 25.26 -17.14 -21.47
N LEU A 181 25.16 -16.49 -22.62
CA LEU A 181 24.55 -15.18 -22.78
C LEU A 181 23.41 -15.32 -23.80
N GLY A 182 22.20 -15.00 -23.39
CA GLY A 182 21.07 -14.84 -24.30
C GLY A 182 20.96 -13.39 -24.72
N ILE A 183 20.79 -13.15 -26.03
CA ILE A 183 20.55 -11.81 -26.57
C ILE A 183 19.15 -11.81 -27.16
N ASP A 184 18.32 -10.85 -26.74
CA ASP A 184 16.99 -10.65 -27.26
C ASP A 184 16.78 -9.18 -27.64
N GLU A 185 15.96 -8.95 -28.66
CA GLU A 185 15.61 -7.61 -29.13
C GLU A 185 14.15 -7.33 -28.77
N PHE A 186 13.88 -6.19 -28.14
CA PHE A 186 12.52 -5.78 -27.81
C PHE A 186 12.25 -4.32 -28.26
N LYS A 187 11.00 -4.06 -28.65
CA LYS A 187 10.54 -2.74 -29.01
C LYS A 187 10.30 -1.90 -27.75
N LEU A 188 11.04 -0.80 -27.59
CA LEU A 188 10.91 0.09 -26.43
C LEU A 188 9.60 0.90 -26.47
N HIS A 189 9.29 1.53 -27.60
CA HIS A 189 8.05 2.27 -27.85
C HIS A 189 7.94 2.66 -29.34
N ASP A 190 6.79 3.21 -29.72
CA ASP A 190 6.61 3.70 -31.09
C ASP A 190 7.56 4.86 -31.39
N GLY A 191 8.38 4.69 -32.43
CA GLY A 191 9.45 5.65 -32.81
C GLY A 191 10.88 5.15 -32.62
N TYR A 192 11.10 4.18 -31.71
CA TYR A 192 12.38 3.45 -31.60
C TYR A 192 12.19 2.02 -32.09
N LYS A 193 13.10 1.59 -32.97
CA LYS A 193 12.91 0.30 -33.61
C LYS A 193 13.11 -0.85 -32.62
N TYR A 194 14.26 -0.94 -31.95
CA TYR A 194 14.58 -2.05 -31.02
C TYR A 194 15.64 -1.63 -30.00
N ALA A 195 15.66 -2.29 -28.87
CA ALA A 195 16.76 -2.31 -27.91
C ALA A 195 17.23 -3.76 -27.74
N THR A 196 18.52 -3.97 -27.67
CA THR A 196 19.11 -5.29 -27.41
C THR A 196 19.25 -5.49 -25.91
N HIS A 197 18.68 -6.60 -25.41
CA HIS A 197 18.91 -7.06 -24.04
C HIS A 197 19.97 -8.17 -24.06
N ILE A 198 20.98 -8.01 -23.21
CA ILE A 198 22.10 -8.96 -23.07
C ILE A 198 22.04 -9.56 -21.68
#